data_997045517c0bcd2671b6fa89dfb4c714
#
_entry.id   997045517c0bcd2671b6fa89dfb4c714
#
_cell.length_a   1.000
_cell.length_b   1.000
_cell.length_c   1.000
_cell.angle_alpha   90.00
_cell.angle_beta   90.00
_cell.angle_gamma   90.00
#
_symmetry.space_group_name_H-M   'P 1'
#
loop_
_entity.id
_entity.type
_entity.pdbx_description
1 polymer ?
#
loop_
_entity_poly.entity_id
_entity_poly.type
_entity_poly.pdbx_seq_one_letter_code
_entity_poly.pdbx_strand_id
1 'polypeptide(L)'
;MGKPSRERVLGETEARAVVRRLKVSPQKLNLVAQLIRGKKAATALADLEFSRKRIAKDVRKALESAIANAENNHDLDVDALIVSEAYVGKALVMKRFHARGRGRAGRVEKTFSHLTIVVREVEEAA
;
A
#
# COMPACT_ATOMS: atom_id res chain seq x y z
N MET A 1 34.00 9.14 6.99
CA MET A 1 33.45 8.91 5.64
C MET A 1 32.30 7.92 5.73
N GLY A 2 31.17 8.29 5.19
CA GLY A 2 29.99 7.43 5.20
C GLY A 2 30.06 6.32 4.16
N LYS A 3 29.22 5.29 4.33
CA LYS A 3 29.07 4.26 3.31
C LYS A 3 28.47 4.88 2.04
N PRO A 4 28.86 4.38 0.85
CA PRO A 4 28.23 4.84 -0.38
C PRO A 4 26.71 4.55 -0.35
N SER A 5 25.92 5.43 -0.93
CA SER A 5 24.49 5.22 -1.01
C SER A 5 24.17 3.98 -1.83
N ARG A 6 23.14 3.24 -1.43
CA ARG A 6 22.69 2.08 -2.17
C ARG A 6 22.12 2.50 -3.52
N GLU A 7 22.34 1.68 -4.52
CA GLU A 7 21.64 1.82 -5.77
C GLU A 7 20.14 1.63 -5.55
N ARG A 8 19.36 2.31 -6.36
CA ARG A 8 17.91 2.20 -6.32
C ARG A 8 17.49 0.79 -6.69
N VAL A 9 16.67 0.17 -5.83
CA VAL A 9 16.17 -1.20 -6.05
C VAL A 9 15.20 -1.26 -7.23
N LEU A 10 14.36 -0.22 -7.39
CA LEU A 10 13.38 -0.15 -8.46
C LEU A 10 14.03 0.31 -9.77
N GLY A 11 13.48 -0.17 -10.90
CA GLY A 11 13.89 0.26 -12.22
C GLY A 11 13.52 1.72 -12.51
N GLU A 12 14.02 2.25 -13.62
CA GLU A 12 13.78 3.63 -14.02
C GLU A 12 12.32 3.94 -14.33
N THR A 13 11.55 2.93 -14.71
CA THR A 13 10.13 3.05 -15.05
C THR A 13 9.20 2.80 -13.87
N GLU A 14 9.75 2.63 -12.68
CA GLU A 14 8.98 2.28 -11.48
C GLU A 14 9.08 3.36 -10.42
N ALA A 15 8.01 3.53 -9.67
CA ALA A 15 7.97 4.38 -8.49
C ALA A 15 7.15 3.69 -7.40
N ARG A 16 7.43 3.99 -6.16
CA ARG A 16 6.72 3.39 -5.04
C ARG A 16 6.27 4.42 -4.01
N ALA A 17 5.27 4.04 -3.24
CA ALA A 17 4.89 4.70 -2.00
C ALA A 17 4.75 3.66 -0.91
N VAL A 18 5.19 4.00 0.27
CA VAL A 18 5.10 3.13 1.45
C VAL A 18 4.33 3.88 2.53
N VAL A 19 3.27 3.25 3.04
CA VAL A 19 2.53 3.76 4.19
C VAL A 19 2.79 2.81 5.34
N ARG A 20 3.29 3.37 6.43
CA ARG A 20 3.60 2.60 7.64
C ARG A 20 2.53 2.83 8.69
N ARG A 21 2.26 1.80 9.49
CA ARG A 21 1.39 1.88 10.66
C ARG A 21 -0.08 2.20 10.35
N LEU A 22 -0.64 1.54 9.35
CA LEU A 22 -2.08 1.58 9.14
C LEU A 22 -2.79 0.76 10.22
N LYS A 23 -3.82 1.31 10.82
CA LYS A 23 -4.62 0.68 11.88
C LYS A 23 -5.58 -0.36 11.29
N VAL A 24 -5.04 -1.41 10.74
CA VAL A 24 -5.83 -2.49 10.14
C VAL A 24 -4.99 -3.77 10.16
N SER A 25 -5.65 -4.92 10.23
CA SER A 25 -4.92 -6.19 10.16
C SER A 25 -4.37 -6.39 8.74
N PRO A 26 -3.20 -7.05 8.61
CA PRO A 26 -2.64 -7.33 7.29
C PRO A 26 -3.58 -8.09 6.37
N GLN A 27 -4.34 -9.04 6.90
CA GLN A 27 -5.28 -9.83 6.12
C GLN A 27 -6.38 -8.96 5.49
N LYS A 28 -6.97 -8.05 6.28
CA LYS A 28 -8.01 -7.15 5.80
C LYS A 28 -7.49 -6.14 4.79
N LEU A 29 -6.30 -5.59 5.05
CA LEU A 29 -5.65 -4.66 4.13
C LEU A 29 -5.29 -5.34 2.81
N ASN A 30 -4.84 -6.59 2.87
CA ASN A 30 -4.49 -7.36 1.69
C ASN A 30 -5.68 -7.58 0.75
N LEU A 31 -6.90 -7.68 1.28
CA LEU A 31 -8.10 -7.78 0.44
C LEU A 31 -8.26 -6.57 -0.48
N VAL A 32 -8.00 -5.37 0.05
CA VAL A 32 -8.04 -4.14 -0.74
C VAL A 32 -6.84 -4.05 -1.70
N ALA A 33 -5.66 -4.47 -1.24
CA ALA A 33 -4.47 -4.50 -2.09
C ALA A 33 -4.65 -5.44 -3.29
N GLN A 34 -5.30 -6.58 -3.11
CA GLN A 34 -5.62 -7.51 -4.20
C GLN A 34 -6.55 -6.89 -5.24
N LEU A 35 -7.44 -6.00 -4.80
CA LEU A 35 -8.39 -5.34 -5.69
C LEU A 35 -7.67 -4.49 -6.75
N ILE A 36 -6.55 -3.88 -6.39
CA ILE A 36 -5.85 -2.94 -7.26
C ILE A 36 -4.64 -3.54 -8.01
N ARG A 37 -4.19 -4.73 -7.63
CA ARG A 37 -3.03 -5.34 -8.27
C ARG A 37 -3.25 -5.59 -9.76
N GLY A 38 -2.28 -5.19 -10.57
CA GLY A 38 -2.31 -5.43 -12.01
C GLY A 38 -3.24 -4.54 -12.81
N LYS A 39 -3.89 -3.58 -12.15
CA LYS A 39 -4.81 -2.66 -12.83
C LYS A 39 -4.10 -1.36 -13.22
N LYS A 40 -4.64 -0.69 -14.24
CA LYS A 40 -4.21 0.67 -14.56
C LYS A 40 -4.43 1.57 -13.34
N ALA A 41 -3.53 2.52 -13.12
CA ALA A 41 -3.62 3.41 -11.97
C ALA A 41 -4.96 4.17 -11.91
N ALA A 42 -5.44 4.67 -13.03
CA ALA A 42 -6.73 5.37 -13.09
C ALA A 42 -7.90 4.46 -12.69
N THR A 43 -7.92 3.22 -13.19
CA THR A 43 -8.94 2.23 -12.83
C THR A 43 -8.86 1.86 -11.36
N ALA A 44 -7.66 1.68 -10.84
CA ALA A 44 -7.45 1.38 -9.42
C ALA A 44 -7.96 2.50 -8.51
N LEU A 45 -7.70 3.76 -8.87
CA LEU A 45 -8.22 4.91 -8.13
C LEU A 45 -9.74 4.93 -8.10
N ALA A 46 -10.38 4.66 -9.24
CA ALA A 46 -11.84 4.60 -9.32
C ALA A 46 -12.40 3.46 -8.45
N ASP A 47 -11.80 2.30 -8.50
CA ASP A 47 -12.22 1.15 -7.69
C ASP A 47 -12.11 1.45 -6.20
N LEU A 48 -11.06 2.15 -5.78
CA LEU A 48 -10.87 2.53 -4.38
C LEU A 48 -11.85 3.61 -3.94
N GLU A 49 -12.18 4.55 -4.82
CA GLU A 49 -13.16 5.60 -4.53
C GLU A 49 -14.55 5.02 -4.26
N PHE A 50 -14.95 4.01 -5.02
CA PHE A 50 -16.25 3.37 -4.90
C PHE A 50 -16.27 2.17 -3.96
N SER A 51 -15.14 1.82 -3.34
CA SER A 51 -15.08 0.73 -2.38
C SER A 51 -15.80 1.10 -1.08
N ARG A 52 -16.55 0.16 -0.55
CA ARG A 52 -17.24 0.32 0.74
C ARG A 52 -16.32 0.11 1.95
N LYS A 53 -15.13 -0.42 1.74
CA LYS A 53 -14.18 -0.67 2.82
C LYS A 53 -13.56 0.65 3.31
N ARG A 54 -13.58 0.85 4.62
CA ARG A 54 -13.04 2.08 5.23
C ARG A 54 -11.58 2.32 4.89
N ILE A 55 -10.78 1.25 4.89
CA ILE A 55 -9.34 1.34 4.64
C ILE A 55 -9.02 1.72 3.18
N ALA A 56 -9.99 1.61 2.27
CA ALA A 56 -9.79 1.99 0.88
C ALA A 56 -9.37 3.45 0.72
N LYS A 57 -9.81 4.34 1.62
CA LYS A 57 -9.39 5.74 1.61
C LYS A 57 -7.89 5.90 1.82
N ASP A 58 -7.32 5.13 2.76
CA ASP A 58 -5.89 5.17 3.05
C ASP A 58 -5.08 4.55 1.92
N VAL A 59 -5.59 3.47 1.33
CA VAL A 59 -4.96 2.83 0.16
C VAL A 59 -4.99 3.78 -1.04
N ARG A 60 -6.09 4.50 -1.24
CA ARG A 60 -6.21 5.51 -2.30
C ARG A 60 -5.16 6.61 -2.14
N LYS A 61 -4.98 7.11 -0.93
CA LYS A 61 -3.95 8.13 -0.65
C LYS A 61 -2.55 7.60 -0.94
N ALA A 62 -2.27 6.36 -0.60
CA ALA A 62 -0.99 5.72 -0.89
C ALA A 62 -0.77 5.60 -2.39
N LEU A 63 -1.80 5.22 -3.14
CA LEU A 63 -1.72 5.12 -4.60
C LEU A 63 -1.52 6.50 -5.24
N GLU A 64 -2.24 7.51 -4.78
CA GLU A 64 -2.05 8.89 -5.24
C GLU A 64 -0.61 9.37 -4.99
N SER A 65 -0.03 9.02 -3.84
CA SER A 65 1.35 9.32 -3.52
C SER A 65 2.32 8.62 -4.47
N ALA A 66 2.08 7.35 -4.79
CA ALA A 66 2.91 6.60 -5.74
C ALA A 66 2.86 7.22 -7.13
N ILE A 67 1.68 7.61 -7.58
CA ILE A 67 1.48 8.28 -8.87
C ILE A 67 2.20 9.63 -8.90
N ALA A 68 2.09 10.42 -7.83
CA ALA A 68 2.77 11.71 -7.71
C ALA A 68 4.30 11.54 -7.75
N ASN A 69 4.83 10.52 -7.07
CA ASN A 69 6.25 10.20 -7.09
C ASN A 69 6.71 9.83 -8.51
N ALA A 70 5.90 9.05 -9.23
CA ALA A 70 6.21 8.68 -10.61
C ALA A 70 6.27 9.89 -11.52
N GLU A 71 5.30 10.79 -11.42
CA GLU A 71 5.23 11.99 -12.26
C GLU A 71 6.31 13.02 -11.92
N ASN A 72 6.42 13.36 -10.63
CA ASN A 72 7.26 14.50 -10.21
C ASN A 72 8.74 14.15 -10.05
N ASN A 73 9.05 12.94 -9.62
CA ASN A 73 10.43 12.54 -9.31
C ASN A 73 11.09 11.73 -10.43
N HIS A 74 10.30 11.11 -11.30
CA HIS A 74 10.81 10.18 -12.30
C HIS A 74 10.32 10.49 -13.72
N ASP A 75 9.55 11.56 -13.90
CA ASP A 75 9.01 12.01 -15.19
C ASP A 75 8.27 10.92 -15.97
N LEU A 76 7.59 10.04 -15.28
CA LEU A 76 6.83 8.97 -15.90
C LEU A 76 5.45 9.47 -16.37
N ASP A 77 4.95 8.88 -17.44
CA ASP A 77 3.63 9.20 -17.98
C ASP A 77 2.55 8.60 -17.08
N VAL A 78 1.78 9.47 -16.42
CA VAL A 78 0.71 9.05 -15.50
C VAL A 78 -0.35 8.18 -16.20
N ASP A 79 -0.64 8.46 -17.46
CA ASP A 79 -1.66 7.70 -18.19
C ASP A 79 -1.20 6.29 -18.55
N ALA A 80 0.09 6.05 -18.53
CA ALA A 80 0.68 4.74 -18.82
C ALA A 80 1.02 3.92 -17.58
N LEU A 81 0.70 4.42 -16.37
CA LEU A 81 1.01 3.72 -15.13
C LEU A 81 0.04 2.57 -14.85
N ILE A 82 0.61 1.46 -14.41
CA ILE A 82 -0.14 0.34 -13.83
C ILE A 82 0.35 0.08 -12.42
N VAL A 83 -0.51 -0.49 -11.60
CA VAL A 83 -0.12 -0.97 -10.26
C VAL A 83 0.54 -2.33 -10.45
N SER A 84 1.86 -2.34 -10.51
CA SER A 84 2.60 -3.58 -10.72
C SER A 84 2.64 -4.44 -9.48
N GLU A 85 2.76 -3.80 -8.31
CA GLU A 85 2.79 -4.49 -7.04
C GLU A 85 2.01 -3.70 -5.99
N ALA A 86 1.27 -4.40 -5.17
CA ALA A 86 0.65 -3.86 -3.96
C ALA A 86 0.72 -4.95 -2.92
N TYR A 87 1.59 -4.79 -1.93
CA TYR A 87 1.78 -5.80 -0.91
C TYR A 87 1.71 -5.22 0.49
N VAL A 88 1.36 -6.09 1.42
CA VAL A 88 1.08 -5.75 2.80
C VAL A 88 2.02 -6.53 3.70
N GLY A 89 2.58 -5.83 4.68
CA GLY A 89 3.40 -6.44 5.71
C GLY A 89 2.85 -6.14 7.09
N LYS A 90 3.24 -6.95 8.05
CA LYS A 90 2.90 -6.75 9.46
C LYS A 90 3.84 -5.71 10.05
N ALA A 91 3.28 -4.65 10.64
CA ALA A 91 4.08 -3.58 11.23
C ALA A 91 4.26 -3.78 12.73
N LEU A 92 3.22 -3.52 13.51
CA LEU A 92 3.26 -3.53 14.95
C LEU A 92 2.04 -4.27 15.48
N VAL A 93 2.23 -5.06 16.53
CA VAL A 93 1.12 -5.70 17.24
C VAL A 93 1.09 -5.14 18.64
N MET A 94 -0.02 -4.50 18.99
CA MET A 94 -0.26 -4.04 20.36
C MET A 94 -1.14 -5.06 21.06
N LYS A 95 -0.58 -5.70 22.08
CA LYS A 95 -1.31 -6.69 22.89
C LYS A 95 -2.04 -6.00 24.02
N ARG A 96 -3.32 -6.32 24.18
CA ARG A 96 -4.16 -5.79 25.24
C ARG A 96 -4.86 -6.93 25.96
N PHE A 97 -5.14 -6.72 27.23
CA PHE A 97 -5.96 -7.66 27.99
C PHE A 97 -7.40 -7.14 28.06
N HIS A 98 -8.31 -8.05 27.88
CA HIS A 98 -9.73 -7.75 28.05
C HIS A 98 -10.30 -8.69 29.12
N ALA A 99 -10.87 -8.11 30.16
CA ALA A 99 -11.48 -8.91 31.23
C ALA A 99 -12.70 -9.64 30.70
N ARG A 100 -12.72 -10.94 30.91
CA ARG A 100 -13.84 -11.82 30.56
C ARG A 100 -14.53 -12.28 31.85
N GLY A 101 -15.76 -12.76 31.72
CA GLY A 101 -16.48 -13.33 32.85
C GLY A 101 -15.75 -14.49 33.55
N ARG A 102 -16.07 -14.77 34.79
CA ARG A 102 -15.48 -15.83 35.62
C ARG A 102 -13.97 -15.65 35.88
N GLY A 103 -13.52 -14.41 36.02
CA GLY A 103 -12.13 -14.11 36.35
C GLY A 103 -11.11 -14.41 35.26
N ARG A 104 -11.56 -14.70 34.04
CA ARG A 104 -10.65 -14.95 32.91
C ARG A 104 -10.31 -13.67 32.18
N ALA A 105 -9.05 -13.54 31.77
CA ALA A 105 -8.61 -12.45 30.91
C ALA A 105 -8.46 -12.96 29.48
N GLY A 106 -9.05 -12.26 28.53
CA GLY A 106 -8.88 -12.55 27.11
C GLY A 106 -7.77 -11.69 26.51
N ARG A 107 -7.03 -12.24 25.55
CA ARG A 107 -6.07 -11.48 24.77
C ARG A 107 -6.77 -10.75 23.64
N VAL A 108 -6.46 -9.47 23.50
CA VAL A 108 -6.85 -8.68 22.33
C VAL A 108 -5.58 -8.17 21.66
N GLU A 109 -5.41 -8.51 20.40
CA GLU A 109 -4.28 -8.03 19.61
C GLU A 109 -4.77 -6.96 18.64
N LYS A 110 -4.14 -5.78 18.72
CA LYS A 110 -4.37 -4.70 17.75
C LYS A 110 -3.19 -4.69 16.81
N THR A 111 -3.44 -5.06 15.59
CA THR A 111 -2.40 -5.22 14.57
C THR A 111 -2.37 -4.01 13.64
N PHE A 112 -1.15 -3.53 13.38
CA PHE A 112 -0.90 -2.49 12.39
C PHE A 112 -0.22 -3.11 11.18
N SER A 113 -0.39 -2.48 10.04
CA SER A 113 0.14 -3.00 8.78
C SER A 113 0.94 -1.94 8.03
N HIS A 114 1.85 -2.41 7.19
CA HIS A 114 2.51 -1.61 6.16
C HIS A 114 1.85 -1.88 4.82
N LEU A 115 1.76 -0.86 4.00
CA LEU A 115 1.32 -1.01 2.61
C LEU A 115 2.40 -0.44 1.70
N THR A 116 2.81 -1.22 0.73
CA THR A 116 3.72 -0.78 -0.32
C THR A 116 3.02 -0.91 -1.67
N ILE A 117 2.97 0.18 -2.41
CA ILE A 117 2.42 0.20 -3.76
C ILE A 117 3.53 0.59 -4.72
N VAL A 118 3.76 -0.23 -5.72
CA VAL A 118 4.70 0.04 -6.81
C VAL A 118 3.90 0.23 -8.09
N VAL A 119 4.11 1.38 -8.73
CA VAL A 119 3.53 1.68 -10.04
C VAL A 119 4.63 1.63 -11.08
N ARG A 120 4.29 1.19 -12.28
CA ARG A 120 5.22 1.06 -13.40
C ARG A 120 4.60 1.65 -14.65
N GLU A 121 5.42 2.39 -15.39
CA GLU A 121 5.05 2.84 -16.72
C GLU A 121 5.17 1.67 -17.70
N VAL A 122 4.12 1.44 -18.47
CA VAL A 122 4.06 0.37 -19.46
C VAL A 122 3.92 0.98 -20.83
N GLU A 123 4.76 0.55 -21.76
CA GLU A 123 4.60 0.95 -23.15
C GLU A 123 3.31 0.30 -23.69
N GLU A 124 2.43 1.13 -24.25
CA GLU A 124 1.28 0.60 -24.95
C GLU A 124 1.77 -0.13 -26.20
N ALA A 125 1.32 -1.38 -26.33
CA ALA A 125 1.52 -2.11 -27.57
C ALA A 125 0.75 -1.38 -28.67
N ALA A 126 1.49 -0.94 -29.66
CA ALA A 126 0.90 -0.25 -30.82
C ALA A 126 -0.05 -1.18 -31.58
#